data_b3348e4224e5cfe995eb5247b9850c21
#
_entry.id   b3348e4224e5cfe995eb5247b9850c21
#
_cell.length_a   1.000
_cell.length_b   1.000
_cell.length_c   1.000
_cell.angle_alpha   90.00
_cell.angle_beta   90.00
_cell.angle_gamma   90.00
#
_symmetry.space_group_name_H-M   'P 1'
#
loop_
_entity.id
_entity.type
_entity.pdbx_description
1 polymer ?
#
loop_
_entity_poly.entity_id
_entity_poly.type
_entity_poly.pdbx_seq_one_letter_code
_entity_poly.pdbx_strand_id
1 'polypeptide(L)'
;MGERRGPKTALDLKVVRRVGGWERPGPPEDMTDREKDIWRQTVSAMPATWFTAETHELLRQYCFHAMAADRLAAILRHAHDSAMARDHAVQTNAMVALARSLRISKM
;
A
#
# COMPACT_ATOMS: atom_id res chain seq x y z
N MET A 1 3.27 -24.74 -20.44
CA MET A 1 3.63 -24.35 -19.85
C MET A 1 3.39 -23.99 -19.54
N GLY A 2 3.32 -24.32 -19.56
CA GLY A 2 3.62 -23.65 -18.95
C GLY A 2 3.19 -23.33 -18.71
N GLU A 3 3.04 -22.90 -18.81
CA GLU A 3 3.18 -22.42 -18.30
C GLU A 3 2.83 -21.78 -18.16
N ARG A 4 2.68 -21.85 -18.54
CA ARG A 4 2.67 -21.22 -18.11
C ARG A 4 2.26 -20.58 -17.90
N ARG A 5 2.16 -20.94 -18.26
CA ARG A 5 2.07 -20.40 -17.72
C ARG A 5 1.91 -19.80 -17.30
N GLY A 6 1.56 -20.46 -17.88
CA GLY A 6 1.76 -19.87 -17.31
C GLY A 6 1.49 -19.68 -16.84
N PRO A 7 1.34 -19.62 -16.63
CA PRO A 7 1.56 -19.34 -15.90
C PRO A 7 1.60 -19.43 -15.40
N LYS A 8 1.31 -19.05 -15.61
CA LYS A 8 1.78 -19.08 -14.93
C LYS A 8 1.78 -18.84 -14.40
N THR A 9 1.53 -19.34 -14.86
CA THR A 9 1.98 -19.22 -14.13
C THR A 9 2.04 -19.10 -13.57
N ALA A 10 1.41 -18.66 -13.86
CA ALA A 10 1.99 -18.43 -13.18
C ALA A 10 1.89 -18.60 -12.58
N LEU A 11 1.59 -18.83 -12.68
CA LEU A 11 2.02 -18.97 -11.94
C LEU A 11 2.32 -18.96 -11.65
N ASP A 12 2.08 -18.98 -12.04
CA ASP A 12 2.86 -18.91 -11.57
C ASP A 12 3.22 -18.55 -11.30
N LEU A 13 3.12 -18.45 -11.50
CA LEU A 13 3.91 -18.08 -11.07
C LEU A 13 4.02 -17.89 -10.48
N LYS A 14 3.99 -17.68 -10.37
CA LYS A 14 4.29 -17.67 -9.56
C LYS A 14 4.52 -18.07 -8.69
N VAL A 15 4.68 -18.58 -8.56
CA VAL A 15 5.12 -19.02 -7.73
C VAL A 15 5.78 -19.43 -7.25
N VAL A 16 6.21 -19.60 -7.09
CA VAL A 16 6.92 -19.86 -6.57
C VAL A 16 7.72 -19.84 -6.22
N ARG A 17 8.33 -19.96 -6.01
CA ARG A 17 9.09 -19.95 -5.68
C ARG A 17 9.77 -19.76 -5.02
N ARG A 18 10.03 -20.51 -4.43
CA ARG A 18 10.72 -20.10 -3.75
C ARG A 18 10.97 -20.73 -2.58
N VAL A 19 11.83 -21.45 -2.45
CA VAL A 19 12.25 -21.91 -1.35
C VAL A 19 12.33 -20.92 -0.41
N GLY A 20 11.68 -20.99 0.53
CA GLY A 20 11.67 -19.96 1.42
C GLY A 20 11.31 -18.75 0.76
N GLY A 21 10.97 -18.86 -0.42
CA GLY A 21 10.77 -17.71 -1.18
C GLY A 21 9.62 -16.94 -0.69
N TRP A 22 9.94 -15.86 -0.08
CA TRP A 22 8.92 -14.97 0.41
C TRP A 22 8.88 -13.81 -0.54
N GLU A 23 7.82 -13.72 -1.29
CA GLU A 23 7.67 -12.61 -2.20
C GLU A 23 6.90 -11.50 -1.51
N ARG A 24 7.27 -10.28 -1.80
CA ARG A 24 6.53 -9.14 -1.33
C ARG A 24 5.16 -9.11 -2.01
N PRO A 25 4.09 -8.83 -1.27
CA PRO A 25 2.76 -8.84 -1.87
C PRO A 25 2.60 -7.70 -2.88
N GLY A 26 1.97 -8.01 -4.00
CA GLY A 26 1.64 -7.02 -4.99
C GLY A 26 0.37 -6.27 -4.64
N PRO A 27 0.16 -5.09 -5.20
CA PRO A 27 -1.02 -4.30 -4.90
C PRO A 27 -2.28 -4.91 -5.51
N PRO A 28 -3.43 -4.75 -4.85
CA PRO A 28 -4.71 -5.17 -5.42
C PRO A 28 -4.97 -4.46 -6.74
N GLU A 29 -5.66 -5.15 -7.64
CA GLU A 29 -5.93 -4.61 -8.96
C GLU A 29 -6.83 -3.39 -8.97
N ASP A 30 -7.71 -3.30 -8.00
CA ASP A 30 -8.69 -2.22 -7.98
C ASP A 30 -8.19 -0.92 -7.37
N MET A 31 -6.93 -0.87 -6.97
CA MET A 31 -6.34 0.36 -6.48
C MET A 31 -6.03 1.32 -7.62
N THR A 32 -6.05 2.61 -7.31
CA THR A 32 -5.58 3.61 -8.28
C THR A 32 -4.07 3.48 -8.43
N ASP A 33 -3.53 4.09 -9.49
CA ASP A 33 -2.09 4.04 -9.73
C ASP A 33 -1.30 4.64 -8.57
N ARG A 34 -1.80 5.74 -7.99
CA ARG A 34 -1.11 6.36 -6.85
C ARG A 34 -1.13 5.46 -5.63
N GLU A 35 -2.26 4.81 -5.37
CA GLU A 35 -2.33 3.87 -4.26
C GLU A 35 -1.39 2.69 -4.47
N LYS A 36 -1.27 2.20 -5.70
CA LYS A 36 -0.36 1.11 -6.00
C LYS A 36 1.08 1.52 -5.78
N ASP A 37 1.43 2.75 -6.12
CA ASP A 37 2.78 3.26 -5.87
C ASP A 37 3.07 3.30 -4.37
N ILE A 38 2.12 3.77 -3.58
CA ILE A 38 2.30 3.83 -2.13
C ILE A 38 2.45 2.43 -1.56
N TRP A 39 1.65 1.49 -2.05
CA TRP A 39 1.75 0.09 -1.63
C TRP A 39 3.16 -0.43 -1.91
N ARG A 40 3.65 -0.25 -3.15
CA ARG A 40 4.96 -0.77 -3.52
C ARG A 40 6.08 -0.14 -2.71
N GLN A 41 6.01 1.16 -2.48
CA GLN A 41 7.00 1.86 -1.68
C GLN A 41 7.02 1.35 -0.25
N THR A 42 5.84 1.16 0.33
CA THR A 42 5.73 0.70 1.71
C THR A 42 6.24 -0.73 1.85
N VAL A 43 5.83 -1.60 0.94
CA VAL A 43 6.23 -3.00 0.98
C VAL A 43 7.73 -3.14 0.75
N SER A 44 8.28 -2.34 -0.15
CA SER A 44 9.71 -2.40 -0.43
C SER A 44 10.58 -1.93 0.72
N ALA A 45 10.03 -1.09 1.59
CA ALA A 45 10.79 -0.55 2.71
C ALA A 45 10.92 -1.54 3.87
N MET A 46 10.16 -2.64 3.84
CA MET A 46 10.13 -3.60 4.94
C MET A 46 10.62 -4.96 4.46
N PRO A 47 11.00 -5.84 5.38
CA PRO A 47 11.39 -7.21 4.99
C PRO A 47 10.26 -7.91 4.24
N ALA A 48 10.61 -8.84 3.36
CA ALA A 48 9.63 -9.51 2.51
C ALA A 48 8.55 -10.23 3.29
N THR A 49 8.84 -10.67 4.49
CA THR A 49 7.89 -11.42 5.32
C THR A 49 7.04 -10.53 6.23
N TRP A 50 7.22 -9.20 6.14
CA TRP A 50 6.59 -8.29 7.11
C TRP A 50 5.07 -8.27 7.00
N PHE A 51 4.56 -8.24 5.77
CA PHE A 51 3.11 -8.13 5.54
C PHE A 51 2.52 -9.51 5.27
N THR A 52 1.67 -9.96 6.17
CA THR A 52 0.98 -11.24 6.02
C THR A 52 -0.40 -10.99 5.44
N ALA A 53 -1.10 -12.06 5.09
CA ALA A 53 -2.42 -11.91 4.52
C ALA A 53 -3.37 -11.15 5.43
N GLU A 54 -3.22 -11.32 6.75
CA GLU A 54 -4.10 -10.63 7.70
C GLU A 54 -3.92 -9.13 7.69
N THR A 55 -2.74 -8.65 7.31
CA THR A 55 -2.46 -7.23 7.34
C THR A 55 -2.68 -6.55 6.00
N HIS A 56 -3.01 -7.31 4.96
CA HIS A 56 -3.19 -6.73 3.63
C HIS A 56 -4.32 -5.70 3.60
N GLU A 57 -5.40 -5.96 4.33
CA GLU A 57 -6.50 -5.00 4.35
C GLU A 57 -6.11 -3.71 5.05
N LEU A 58 -5.33 -3.80 6.12
CA LEU A 58 -4.84 -2.61 6.81
C LEU A 58 -3.91 -1.82 5.89
N LEU A 59 -3.06 -2.52 5.15
CA LEU A 59 -2.15 -1.88 4.22
C LEU A 59 -2.93 -1.18 3.10
N ARG A 60 -4.00 -1.81 2.63
CA ARG A 60 -4.86 -1.24 1.61
C ARG A 60 -5.47 0.08 2.11
N GLN A 61 -5.97 0.08 3.35
CA GLN A 61 -6.55 1.28 3.94
C GLN A 61 -5.50 2.36 4.14
N TYR A 62 -4.30 1.97 4.55
CA TYR A 62 -3.20 2.92 4.71
C TYR A 62 -2.92 3.62 3.37
N CYS A 63 -2.84 2.87 2.28
CA CYS A 63 -2.59 3.44 0.96
C CYS A 63 -3.69 4.40 0.54
N PHE A 64 -4.95 4.08 0.85
CA PHE A 64 -6.06 4.95 0.53
C PHE A 64 -5.95 6.30 1.27
N HIS A 65 -5.70 6.25 2.58
CA HIS A 65 -5.60 7.48 3.36
C HIS A 65 -4.37 8.28 2.99
N ALA A 66 -3.27 7.61 2.68
CA ALA A 66 -2.06 8.30 2.22
C ALA A 66 -2.31 9.03 0.90
N MET A 67 -2.99 8.39 -0.02
CA MET A 67 -3.33 9.00 -1.30
C MET A 67 -4.27 10.20 -1.09
N ALA A 68 -5.28 10.04 -0.23
CA ALA A 68 -6.22 11.11 0.05
C ALA A 68 -5.52 12.30 0.71
N ALA A 69 -4.61 12.04 1.65
CA ALA A 69 -3.85 13.10 2.31
C ALA A 69 -2.98 13.86 1.32
N ASP A 70 -2.32 13.12 0.41
CA ASP A 70 -1.48 13.74 -0.62
C ASP A 70 -2.29 14.66 -1.52
N ARG A 71 -3.46 14.20 -1.91
CA ARG A 71 -4.33 14.97 -2.80
C ARG A 71 -4.78 16.26 -2.13
N LEU A 72 -5.20 16.18 -0.87
CA LEU A 72 -5.61 17.35 -0.12
C LEU A 72 -4.45 18.31 0.11
N ALA A 73 -3.28 17.77 0.42
CA ALA A 73 -2.09 18.59 0.62
C ALA A 73 -1.74 19.37 -0.64
N ALA A 74 -1.87 18.74 -1.80
CA ALA A 74 -1.58 19.41 -3.07
C ALA A 74 -2.53 20.59 -3.30
N ILE A 75 -3.80 20.42 -2.97
CA ILE A 75 -4.78 21.50 -3.11
C ILE A 75 -4.48 22.61 -2.11
N LEU A 76 -4.18 22.25 -0.86
CA LEU A 76 -3.96 23.24 0.20
C LEU A 76 -2.69 24.08 -0.01
N ARG A 77 -1.74 23.60 -0.82
CA ARG A 77 -0.56 24.40 -1.15
C ARG A 77 -0.94 25.62 -1.98
N HIS A 78 -2.04 25.57 -2.69
CA HIS A 78 -2.44 26.63 -3.61
C HIS A 78 -3.66 27.40 -3.17
N ALA A 79 -4.44 26.87 -2.25
CA ALA A 79 -5.66 27.53 -1.81
C ALA A 79 -5.97 27.12 -0.38
N HIS A 80 -6.24 28.07 0.47
CA HIS A 80 -6.62 27.77 1.84
C HIS A 80 -8.12 27.43 1.90
N ASP A 81 -8.42 26.34 2.57
CA ASP A 81 -9.80 25.90 2.77
C ASP A 81 -9.86 25.17 4.09
N SER A 82 -10.61 25.71 5.03
CA SER A 82 -10.67 25.16 6.40
C SER A 82 -11.26 23.75 6.43
N ALA A 83 -12.26 23.50 5.61
CA ALA A 83 -12.89 22.17 5.57
C ALA A 83 -11.91 21.14 5.03
N MET A 84 -11.17 21.49 3.98
CA MET A 84 -10.16 20.58 3.43
C MET A 84 -9.00 20.38 4.40
N ALA A 85 -8.63 21.43 5.15
CA ALA A 85 -7.57 21.30 6.14
C ALA A 85 -7.99 20.33 7.24
N ARG A 86 -9.24 20.39 7.67
CA ARG A 86 -9.73 19.44 8.66
C ARG A 86 -9.78 18.03 8.12
N ASP A 87 -10.20 17.87 6.86
CA ASP A 87 -10.23 16.57 6.23
C ASP A 87 -8.81 16.02 6.10
N HIS A 88 -7.85 16.86 5.72
CA HIS A 88 -6.46 16.45 5.64
C HIS A 88 -5.97 15.92 6.98
N ALA A 89 -6.35 16.60 8.08
CA ALA A 89 -5.97 16.14 9.41
C ALA A 89 -6.59 14.77 9.73
N VAL A 90 -7.84 14.55 9.34
CA VAL A 90 -8.50 13.28 9.54
C VAL A 90 -7.76 12.18 8.78
N GLN A 91 -7.41 12.42 7.52
CA GLN A 91 -6.70 11.44 6.72
C GLN A 91 -5.31 11.14 7.30
N THR A 92 -4.60 12.17 7.72
CA THR A 92 -3.29 12.01 8.31
C THR A 92 -3.35 11.22 9.61
N ASN A 93 -4.33 11.48 10.44
CA ASN A 93 -4.50 10.74 11.69
C ASN A 93 -4.81 9.28 11.43
N ALA A 94 -5.62 9.00 10.41
CA ALA A 94 -5.92 7.62 10.03
C ALA A 94 -4.65 6.91 9.53
N MET A 95 -3.84 7.59 8.74
CA MET A 95 -2.56 7.04 8.28
C MET A 95 -1.67 6.67 9.45
N VAL A 96 -1.56 7.56 10.44
CA VAL A 96 -0.69 7.33 11.59
C VAL A 96 -1.17 6.12 12.39
N ALA A 97 -2.48 6.02 12.61
CA ALA A 97 -3.04 4.89 13.34
C ALA A 97 -2.79 3.57 12.61
N LEU A 98 -2.98 3.57 11.29
CA LEU A 98 -2.76 2.38 10.49
C LEU A 98 -1.27 2.01 10.42
N ALA A 99 -0.40 3.02 10.32
CA ALA A 99 1.03 2.78 10.32
C ALA A 99 1.47 2.10 11.62
N ARG A 100 0.90 2.51 12.73
CA ARG A 100 1.20 1.86 14.01
C ARG A 100 0.72 0.42 14.02
N SER A 101 -0.48 0.18 13.53
CA SER A 101 -1.01 -1.19 13.46
C SER A 101 -0.18 -2.06 12.55
N LEU A 102 0.36 -1.50 11.48
CA LEU A 102 1.22 -2.22 10.54
C LEU A 102 2.67 -2.25 11.01
N ARG A 103 3.01 -1.48 12.02
CA ARG A 103 4.36 -1.38 12.58
C ARG A 103 5.36 -0.84 11.57
N ILE A 104 4.93 0.17 10.83
CA ILE A 104 5.77 0.83 9.83
C ILE A 104 5.92 2.32 10.13
N SER A 105 5.69 2.71 11.37
CA SER A 105 5.64 4.12 11.73
C SER A 105 6.96 4.84 11.74
N LYS A 106 8.02 4.16 11.42
CA LYS A 106 9.29 4.78 11.38
C LYS A 106 9.51 5.66 10.27
N MET A 107 8.67 5.73 9.38
CA MET A 107 8.90 6.53 8.21
C MET A 107 8.93 7.98 8.46
#